data_82e8c09a2be9b8d1f32f936fa040c443
#
_entry.id   82e8c09a2be9b8d1f32f936fa040c443
#
_cell.length_a   1.000
_cell.length_b   1.000
_cell.length_c   1.000
_cell.angle_alpha   90.00
_cell.angle_beta   90.00
_cell.angle_gamma   90.00
#
_symmetry.space_group_name_H-M   'P 1'
#
loop_
_entity.id
_entity.type
_entity.pdbx_description
1 polymer ?
#
loop_
_entity_poly.entity_id
_entity_poly.type
_entity_poly.pdbx_seq_one_letter_code
_entity_poly.pdbx_strand_id
1 'polypeptide(L)'
;MEANKSILVIGGGIAGIQASLDLASRGMKVYLVEKTPSIGGRMSQLDKTFPTMDCSMCILAPKMIECFRHPNITLLTYSEVKEVKGSAGNFRVKILKKPRFVDLEKCTGCGECAQHCPVEVPNEFDMGLGVRKAIYVPFPQAVPLKYTIDDENCIKCRLCQRMCKAGSIDYDQQPETIDLSVGAIVVATGFELFDARTRSEYGYGKYQNVLTSLEFERLLSASGPTGGHLLRLSDGRIPRRIAFIQCVGSRSLKGGVSYCSSACCVYATKEGILIREHNPECEVYVFYNDLKVFGKGFQEFVNRAKDEWGVKYVRALPGEVVEDPKTGDLTIWYEDTTENVTKNMKADIVVLCPALVPRVASKELAGILGLELDEFGFMKSKDPLFAPVDTNRPGIYICGYCQGPKDIPESVAQASGSAARAAEVIIVATD
;
A
#
# COMPACT_ATOMS: atom_id res chain seq x y z
N MET A 1 -34.11 -6.77 -20.00
CA MET A 1 -32.73 -7.23 -20.30
C MET A 1 -32.25 -7.92 -19.03
N GLU A 2 -31.89 -9.19 -19.10
CA GLU A 2 -31.30 -9.87 -17.94
C GLU A 2 -30.09 -9.08 -17.47
N ALA A 3 -30.01 -8.81 -16.15
CA ALA A 3 -28.88 -8.15 -15.55
C ALA A 3 -27.62 -9.02 -15.64
N ASN A 4 -26.49 -8.41 -15.96
CA ASN A 4 -25.24 -9.11 -16.02
C ASN A 4 -24.78 -9.48 -14.59
N LYS A 5 -24.68 -10.77 -14.30
CA LYS A 5 -24.31 -11.32 -12.98
C LYS A 5 -22.80 -11.18 -12.67
N SER A 6 -22.07 -10.38 -13.44
CA SER A 6 -20.63 -10.15 -13.21
C SER A 6 -20.38 -8.82 -12.53
N ILE A 7 -19.35 -8.75 -11.72
CA ILE A 7 -18.92 -7.55 -11.00
C ILE A 7 -17.46 -7.27 -11.31
N LEU A 8 -17.14 -6.00 -11.52
CA LEU A 8 -15.77 -5.53 -11.65
C LEU A 8 -15.29 -4.99 -10.29
N VAL A 9 -14.12 -5.45 -9.84
CA VAL A 9 -13.41 -4.88 -8.69
C VAL A 9 -12.11 -4.24 -9.18
N ILE A 10 -11.91 -2.96 -8.88
CA ILE A 10 -10.73 -2.19 -9.33
C ILE A 10 -9.80 -1.95 -8.14
N GLY A 11 -8.62 -2.60 -8.16
CA GLY A 11 -7.60 -2.58 -7.14
C GLY A 11 -7.50 -3.89 -6.36
N GLY A 12 -6.32 -4.52 -6.42
CA GLY A 12 -6.01 -5.81 -5.80
C GLY A 12 -5.36 -5.70 -4.41
N GLY A 13 -5.62 -4.61 -3.65
CA GLY A 13 -5.26 -4.50 -2.24
C GLY A 13 -6.22 -5.28 -1.34
N ILE A 14 -6.01 -5.22 -0.01
CA ILE A 14 -6.79 -6.01 0.96
C ILE A 14 -8.31 -5.78 0.84
N ALA A 15 -8.76 -4.55 0.60
CA ALA A 15 -10.17 -4.24 0.41
C ALA A 15 -10.74 -4.85 -0.87
N GLY A 16 -10.03 -4.75 -2.00
CA GLY A 16 -10.47 -5.36 -3.26
C GLY A 16 -10.44 -6.88 -3.23
N ILE A 17 -9.45 -7.49 -2.59
CA ILE A 17 -9.38 -8.94 -2.34
C ILE A 17 -10.59 -9.38 -1.52
N GLN A 18 -10.89 -8.70 -0.40
CA GLN A 18 -12.03 -9.05 0.45
C GLN A 18 -13.35 -8.90 -0.31
N ALA A 19 -13.57 -7.77 -1.00
CA ALA A 19 -14.79 -7.58 -1.80
C ALA A 19 -14.95 -8.66 -2.87
N SER A 20 -13.86 -9.07 -3.52
CA SER A 20 -13.87 -10.12 -4.54
C SER A 20 -14.25 -11.48 -3.96
N LEU A 21 -13.71 -11.85 -2.80
CA LEU A 21 -14.02 -13.09 -2.12
C LEU A 21 -15.47 -13.12 -1.63
N ASP A 22 -15.96 -12.03 -1.03
CA ASP A 22 -17.35 -11.92 -0.56
C ASP A 22 -18.37 -12.04 -1.69
N LEU A 23 -18.08 -11.47 -2.85
CA LEU A 23 -18.94 -11.57 -4.04
C LEU A 23 -18.89 -12.97 -4.65
N ALA A 24 -17.68 -13.52 -4.79
CA ALA A 24 -17.48 -14.83 -5.41
C ALA A 24 -18.08 -15.98 -4.57
N SER A 25 -18.02 -15.88 -3.22
CA SER A 25 -18.65 -16.84 -2.31
C SER A 25 -20.19 -16.86 -2.41
N ARG A 26 -20.77 -15.77 -2.91
CA ARG A 26 -22.22 -15.67 -3.24
C ARG A 26 -22.55 -16.16 -4.66
N GLY A 27 -21.60 -16.80 -5.35
CA GLY A 27 -21.79 -17.34 -6.70
C GLY A 27 -21.70 -16.30 -7.82
N MET A 28 -21.29 -15.06 -7.54
CA MET A 28 -21.15 -14.02 -8.55
C MET A 28 -19.81 -14.13 -9.27
N LYS A 29 -19.80 -13.87 -10.58
CA LYS A 29 -18.58 -13.78 -11.36
C LYS A 29 -17.89 -12.45 -11.09
N VAL A 30 -16.62 -12.46 -10.70
CA VAL A 30 -15.83 -11.29 -10.36
C VAL A 30 -14.65 -11.14 -11.31
N TYR A 31 -14.45 -9.95 -11.83
CA TYR A 31 -13.23 -9.54 -12.53
C TYR A 31 -12.44 -8.63 -11.58
N LEU A 32 -11.31 -9.09 -11.06
CA LEU A 32 -10.42 -8.30 -10.21
C LEU A 32 -9.29 -7.72 -11.07
N VAL A 33 -9.29 -6.40 -11.24
CA VAL A 33 -8.30 -5.67 -12.03
C VAL A 33 -7.26 -5.04 -11.10
N GLU A 34 -5.98 -5.35 -11.34
CA GLU A 34 -4.85 -4.78 -10.61
C GLU A 34 -3.80 -4.23 -11.60
N LYS A 35 -3.37 -2.99 -11.36
CA LYS A 35 -2.42 -2.28 -12.23
C LYS A 35 -0.99 -2.84 -12.12
N THR A 36 -0.61 -3.38 -10.97
CA THR A 36 0.69 -4.00 -10.72
C THR A 36 0.73 -5.47 -11.14
N PRO A 37 1.92 -6.08 -11.32
CA PRO A 37 2.02 -7.49 -11.67
C PRO A 37 1.46 -8.48 -10.67
N SER A 38 1.19 -8.07 -9.43
CA SER A 38 0.65 -8.91 -8.34
C SER A 38 -0.43 -8.18 -7.57
N ILE A 39 -1.38 -8.91 -7.00
CA ILE A 39 -2.26 -8.40 -5.94
C ILE A 39 -1.54 -8.37 -4.60
N GLY A 40 -2.13 -7.72 -3.58
CA GLY A 40 -1.60 -7.58 -2.22
C GLY A 40 -1.60 -6.14 -1.71
N GLY A 41 -1.38 -5.18 -2.61
CA GLY A 41 -1.39 -3.75 -2.28
C GLY A 41 -0.35 -3.37 -1.21
N ARG A 42 -0.65 -2.34 -0.42
CA ARG A 42 0.25 -1.85 0.63
C ARG A 42 0.43 -2.83 1.80
N MET A 43 -0.58 -3.65 2.09
CA MET A 43 -0.49 -4.62 3.18
C MET A 43 0.64 -5.64 2.95
N SER A 44 0.97 -5.97 1.69
CA SER A 44 2.08 -6.87 1.37
C SER A 44 3.47 -6.29 1.68
N GLN A 45 3.57 -4.98 1.87
CA GLN A 45 4.82 -4.28 2.21
C GLN A 45 5.07 -4.19 3.73
N LEU A 46 4.06 -4.48 4.55
CA LEU A 46 4.15 -4.41 6.01
C LEU A 46 4.77 -5.69 6.58
N ASP A 47 5.49 -5.58 7.68
CA ASP A 47 5.99 -6.72 8.46
C ASP A 47 4.88 -7.30 9.33
N LYS A 48 4.38 -6.53 10.29
CA LYS A 48 3.26 -6.94 11.15
C LYS A 48 2.08 -5.97 11.05
N THR A 49 0.90 -6.45 11.45
CA THR A 49 -0.31 -5.63 11.62
C THR A 49 -0.47 -5.20 13.07
N PHE A 50 -1.27 -4.17 13.31
CA PHE A 50 -1.65 -3.70 14.65
C PHE A 50 -3.16 -3.90 14.88
N PRO A 51 -3.64 -4.03 16.13
CA PRO A 51 -2.90 -4.04 17.41
C PRO A 51 -2.40 -5.44 17.80
N THR A 52 -2.66 -6.47 17.02
CA THR A 52 -2.42 -7.90 17.34
C THR A 52 -0.96 -8.32 17.17
N MET A 53 -0.16 -7.55 16.43
CA MET A 53 1.23 -7.89 16.07
C MET A 53 1.37 -9.17 15.22
N ASP A 54 0.33 -9.50 14.46
CA ASP A 54 0.35 -10.64 13.55
C ASP A 54 1.17 -10.32 12.29
N CYS A 55 1.80 -11.34 11.73
CA CYS A 55 2.51 -11.26 10.46
C CYS A 55 1.55 -10.87 9.34
N SER A 56 1.82 -9.75 8.68
CA SER A 56 0.98 -9.20 7.62
C SER A 56 0.80 -10.16 6.44
N MET A 57 1.92 -10.76 5.97
CA MET A 57 1.87 -11.72 4.87
C MET A 57 1.21 -13.03 5.25
N CYS A 58 1.31 -13.48 6.51
CA CYS A 58 0.68 -14.71 6.98
C CYS A 58 -0.86 -14.62 6.93
N ILE A 59 -1.40 -13.40 7.10
CA ILE A 59 -2.84 -13.12 6.97
C ILE A 59 -3.22 -12.90 5.50
N LEU A 60 -2.41 -12.17 4.75
CA LEU A 60 -2.73 -11.73 3.40
C LEU A 60 -2.55 -12.83 2.35
N ALA A 61 -1.45 -13.60 2.41
CA ALA A 61 -1.11 -14.58 1.38
C ALA A 61 -2.19 -15.66 1.18
N PRO A 62 -2.81 -16.24 2.22
CA PRO A 62 -3.92 -17.18 2.03
C PRO A 62 -5.09 -16.56 1.25
N LYS A 63 -5.47 -15.32 1.56
CA LYS A 63 -6.54 -14.60 0.85
C LYS A 63 -6.18 -14.31 -0.62
N MET A 64 -4.93 -13.97 -0.90
CA MET A 64 -4.44 -13.77 -2.27
C MET A 64 -4.52 -15.08 -3.07
N ILE A 65 -4.11 -16.21 -2.48
CA ILE A 65 -4.14 -17.53 -3.11
C ILE A 65 -5.60 -17.97 -3.32
N GLU A 66 -6.47 -17.78 -2.33
CA GLU A 66 -7.90 -18.07 -2.43
C GLU A 66 -8.53 -17.27 -3.60
N CYS A 67 -8.25 -15.96 -3.67
CA CYS A 67 -8.70 -15.09 -4.75
C CYS A 67 -8.25 -15.59 -6.14
N PHE A 68 -7.00 -16.01 -6.25
CA PHE A 68 -6.42 -16.53 -7.50
C PHE A 68 -7.00 -17.88 -7.93
N ARG A 69 -7.33 -18.73 -6.98
CA ARG A 69 -7.85 -20.10 -7.24
C ARG A 69 -9.36 -20.18 -7.32
N HIS A 70 -10.07 -19.12 -6.92
CA HIS A 70 -11.53 -19.16 -6.85
C HIS A 70 -12.13 -19.24 -8.26
N PRO A 71 -13.02 -20.23 -8.55
CA PRO A 71 -13.56 -20.45 -9.90
C PRO A 71 -14.36 -19.27 -10.45
N ASN A 72 -14.94 -18.46 -9.55
CA ASN A 72 -15.75 -17.29 -9.92
C ASN A 72 -14.91 -16.00 -10.01
N ILE A 73 -13.61 -16.01 -9.73
CA ILE A 73 -12.75 -14.82 -9.83
C ILE A 73 -11.83 -14.95 -11.04
N THR A 74 -11.90 -13.97 -11.92
CA THR A 74 -10.93 -13.78 -13.01
C THR A 74 -9.98 -12.66 -12.61
N LEU A 75 -8.71 -13.03 -12.32
CA LEU A 75 -7.68 -12.08 -11.93
C LEU A 75 -7.00 -11.47 -13.16
N LEU A 76 -7.12 -10.15 -13.31
CA LEU A 76 -6.51 -9.35 -14.37
C LEU A 76 -5.44 -8.44 -13.77
N THR A 77 -4.25 -9.00 -13.52
CA THR A 77 -3.08 -8.23 -13.05
C THR A 77 -2.34 -7.59 -14.21
N TYR A 78 -1.56 -6.54 -13.92
CA TYR A 78 -0.87 -5.71 -14.89
C TYR A 78 -1.83 -5.09 -15.90
N SER A 79 -3.02 -4.68 -15.41
CA SER A 79 -4.15 -4.26 -16.22
C SER A 79 -4.79 -2.98 -15.66
N GLU A 80 -5.32 -2.14 -16.53
CA GLU A 80 -5.91 -0.84 -16.17
C GLU A 80 -7.26 -0.65 -16.85
N VAL A 81 -8.24 -0.07 -16.14
CA VAL A 81 -9.50 0.35 -16.72
C VAL A 81 -9.29 1.62 -17.55
N LYS A 82 -9.73 1.62 -18.81
CA LYS A 82 -9.56 2.75 -19.74
C LYS A 82 -10.88 3.42 -20.11
N GLU A 83 -12.00 2.71 -20.05
CA GLU A 83 -13.30 3.26 -20.39
C GLU A 83 -14.41 2.53 -19.61
N VAL A 84 -15.43 3.28 -19.15
CA VAL A 84 -16.65 2.73 -18.54
C VAL A 84 -17.87 3.46 -19.10
N LYS A 85 -18.74 2.74 -19.80
CA LYS A 85 -20.02 3.22 -20.33
C LYS A 85 -21.18 2.44 -19.76
N GLY A 86 -22.41 3.00 -19.85
CA GLY A 86 -23.63 2.34 -19.39
C GLY A 86 -24.02 2.76 -17.97
N SER A 87 -24.86 1.97 -17.35
CA SER A 87 -25.50 2.23 -16.06
C SER A 87 -25.56 0.95 -15.21
N ALA A 88 -26.04 1.08 -13.97
CA ALA A 88 -26.25 -0.05 -13.06
C ALA A 88 -26.99 -1.19 -13.75
N GLY A 89 -26.50 -2.41 -13.55
CA GLY A 89 -26.98 -3.62 -14.21
C GLY A 89 -26.34 -3.90 -15.58
N ASN A 90 -25.76 -2.90 -16.27
CA ASN A 90 -25.21 -3.05 -17.63
C ASN A 90 -24.09 -2.06 -17.95
N PHE A 91 -22.96 -2.15 -17.25
CA PHE A 91 -21.76 -1.42 -17.60
C PHE A 91 -20.97 -2.15 -18.68
N ARG A 92 -20.44 -1.39 -19.65
CA ARG A 92 -19.42 -1.85 -20.61
C ARG A 92 -18.08 -1.25 -20.21
N VAL A 93 -17.09 -2.10 -20.03
CA VAL A 93 -15.78 -1.70 -19.52
C VAL A 93 -14.69 -2.15 -20.48
N LYS A 94 -13.78 -1.22 -20.83
CA LYS A 94 -12.55 -1.56 -21.55
C LYS A 94 -11.38 -1.58 -20.60
N ILE A 95 -10.66 -2.69 -20.62
CA ILE A 95 -9.48 -2.90 -19.80
C ILE A 95 -8.28 -3.05 -20.73
N LEU A 96 -7.21 -2.31 -20.45
CA LEU A 96 -5.92 -2.46 -21.11
C LEU A 96 -5.07 -3.39 -20.26
N LYS A 97 -4.74 -4.56 -20.78
CA LYS A 97 -3.77 -5.49 -20.21
C LYS A 97 -2.41 -5.21 -20.84
N LYS A 98 -1.45 -4.85 -20.02
CA LYS A 98 -0.08 -4.54 -20.45
C LYS A 98 0.71 -5.82 -20.77
N PRO A 99 1.60 -5.80 -21.75
CA PRO A 99 2.46 -6.94 -22.02
C PRO A 99 3.44 -7.15 -20.87
N ARG A 100 3.50 -8.37 -20.37
CA ARG A 100 4.51 -8.78 -19.37
C ARG A 100 5.80 -9.26 -20.03
N PHE A 101 5.74 -9.52 -21.33
CA PHE A 101 6.78 -10.21 -22.10
C PHE A 101 7.11 -11.61 -21.56
N VAL A 102 6.19 -12.14 -20.75
CA VAL A 102 6.25 -13.47 -20.13
C VAL A 102 4.88 -14.12 -20.27
N ASP A 103 4.83 -15.30 -20.86
CA ASP A 103 3.65 -16.14 -20.95
C ASP A 103 3.32 -16.70 -19.56
N LEU A 104 2.16 -16.33 -19.03
CA LEU A 104 1.72 -16.70 -17.68
C LEU A 104 1.43 -18.19 -17.54
N GLU A 105 0.98 -18.87 -18.61
CA GLU A 105 0.68 -20.30 -18.57
C GLU A 105 1.97 -21.13 -18.53
N LYS A 106 3.00 -20.72 -19.27
CA LYS A 106 4.29 -21.40 -19.33
C LYS A 106 5.21 -21.08 -18.16
N CYS A 107 5.17 -19.85 -17.65
CA CYS A 107 6.08 -19.42 -16.58
C CYS A 107 5.81 -20.21 -15.29
N THR A 108 6.84 -20.87 -14.75
CA THR A 108 6.77 -21.63 -13.49
C THR A 108 7.18 -20.81 -12.26
N GLY A 109 7.68 -19.58 -12.44
CA GLY A 109 8.16 -18.75 -11.33
C GLY A 109 9.54 -19.18 -10.77
N CYS A 110 10.33 -19.96 -11.52
CA CYS A 110 11.57 -20.58 -11.02
C CYS A 110 12.74 -19.63 -10.73
N GLY A 111 12.74 -18.40 -11.29
CA GLY A 111 13.77 -17.39 -11.02
C GLY A 111 15.00 -17.38 -11.92
N GLU A 112 15.24 -18.40 -12.71
CA GLU A 112 16.41 -18.51 -13.59
C GLU A 112 16.63 -17.28 -14.47
N CYS A 113 15.55 -16.72 -15.02
CA CYS A 113 15.62 -15.54 -15.87
C CYS A 113 16.16 -14.30 -15.14
N ALA A 114 15.82 -14.13 -13.85
CA ALA A 114 16.27 -12.99 -13.05
C ALA A 114 17.74 -13.15 -12.63
N GLN A 115 18.19 -14.37 -12.29
CA GLN A 115 19.58 -14.61 -11.92
C GLN A 115 20.56 -14.23 -13.04
N HIS A 116 20.15 -14.38 -14.30
CA HIS A 116 20.98 -14.07 -15.47
C HIS A 116 20.75 -12.65 -16.04
N CYS A 117 19.84 -11.87 -15.46
CA CYS A 117 19.60 -10.50 -15.91
C CYS A 117 20.72 -9.56 -15.44
N PRO A 118 21.44 -8.87 -16.37
CA PRO A 118 22.52 -7.96 -15.98
C PRO A 118 22.02 -6.60 -15.46
N VAL A 119 20.75 -6.27 -15.69
CA VAL A 119 20.19 -4.96 -15.36
C VAL A 119 19.65 -4.97 -13.93
N GLU A 120 20.08 -4.00 -13.15
CA GLU A 120 19.56 -3.70 -11.81
C GLU A 120 18.94 -2.31 -11.77
N VAL A 121 17.78 -2.20 -11.14
CA VAL A 121 17.04 -0.96 -10.95
C VAL A 121 16.54 -0.89 -9.51
N PRO A 122 16.24 0.32 -8.98
CA PRO A 122 15.63 0.43 -7.65
C PRO A 122 14.37 -0.43 -7.54
N ASN A 123 14.22 -1.11 -6.41
CA ASN A 123 13.05 -1.96 -6.16
C ASN A 123 11.91 -1.12 -5.58
N GLU A 124 10.87 -0.88 -6.35
CA GLU A 124 9.70 -0.09 -5.94
C GLU A 124 8.93 -0.74 -4.80
N PHE A 125 8.96 -2.08 -4.71
CA PHE A 125 8.32 -2.79 -3.59
C PHE A 125 9.02 -2.50 -2.26
N ASP A 126 10.36 -2.35 -2.28
CA ASP A 126 11.16 -1.93 -1.13
C ASP A 126 11.33 -0.42 -1.03
N MET A 127 10.44 0.34 -1.68
CA MET A 127 10.46 1.83 -1.68
C MET A 127 11.77 2.43 -2.22
N GLY A 128 12.51 1.68 -3.04
CA GLY A 128 13.79 2.10 -3.61
C GLY A 128 15.01 1.80 -2.73
N LEU A 129 14.84 1.21 -1.55
CA LEU A 129 15.95 0.89 -0.64
C LEU A 129 16.82 -0.29 -1.10
N GLY A 130 16.30 -1.14 -1.97
CA GLY A 130 17.00 -2.25 -2.57
C GLY A 130 16.97 -2.17 -4.09
N VAL A 131 17.58 -3.16 -4.73
CA VAL A 131 17.55 -3.30 -6.18
C VAL A 131 16.78 -4.54 -6.61
N ARG A 132 16.17 -4.49 -7.79
CA ARG A 132 15.59 -5.63 -8.48
C ARG A 132 16.13 -5.72 -9.90
N LYS A 133 16.00 -6.89 -10.49
CA LYS A 133 16.33 -7.07 -11.92
C LYS A 133 15.25 -6.49 -12.83
N ALA A 134 15.60 -6.16 -14.09
CA ALA A 134 14.62 -5.72 -15.07
C ALA A 134 13.59 -6.82 -15.41
N ILE A 135 13.90 -8.10 -15.20
CA ILE A 135 12.91 -9.19 -15.17
C ILE A 135 12.73 -9.65 -13.73
N TYR A 136 11.52 -9.54 -13.20
CA TYR A 136 11.27 -9.62 -11.76
C TYR A 136 9.89 -10.18 -11.41
N VAL A 137 9.74 -10.61 -10.16
CA VAL A 137 8.49 -10.70 -9.41
C VAL A 137 8.49 -9.59 -8.35
N PRO A 138 7.37 -8.92 -8.07
CA PRO A 138 7.36 -7.80 -7.12
C PRO A 138 7.84 -8.18 -5.71
N PHE A 139 7.47 -9.37 -5.22
CA PHE A 139 7.87 -9.91 -3.92
C PHE A 139 7.72 -11.43 -3.89
N PRO A 140 8.36 -12.15 -2.97
CA PRO A 140 8.42 -13.63 -2.99
C PRO A 140 7.06 -14.33 -2.97
N GLN A 141 6.05 -13.76 -2.29
CA GLN A 141 4.70 -14.31 -2.19
C GLN A 141 3.72 -13.72 -3.21
N ALA A 142 4.23 -13.14 -4.31
CA ALA A 142 3.41 -12.52 -5.34
C ALA A 142 2.34 -13.47 -5.92
N VAL A 143 1.17 -12.94 -6.20
CA VAL A 143 0.06 -13.68 -6.81
C VAL A 143 -0.46 -12.91 -8.02
N PRO A 144 -0.33 -13.48 -9.24
CA PRO A 144 0.32 -14.76 -9.56
C PRO A 144 1.85 -14.68 -9.38
N LEU A 145 2.47 -15.79 -8.98
CA LEU A 145 3.93 -15.90 -8.90
C LEU A 145 4.52 -16.10 -10.31
N LYS A 146 4.52 -15.04 -11.08
CA LYS A 146 4.95 -15.01 -12.49
C LYS A 146 5.85 -13.80 -12.73
N TYR A 147 6.89 -14.02 -13.52
CA TYR A 147 7.82 -12.94 -13.86
C TYR A 147 7.19 -11.91 -14.81
N THR A 148 7.74 -10.72 -14.79
CA THR A 148 7.37 -9.61 -15.68
C THR A 148 8.66 -8.91 -16.09
N ILE A 149 8.78 -8.50 -17.36
CA ILE A 149 9.88 -7.67 -17.83
C ILE A 149 9.46 -6.20 -17.72
N ASP A 150 10.29 -5.41 -17.10
CA ASP A 150 10.23 -3.96 -17.06
C ASP A 150 10.80 -3.42 -18.39
N ASP A 151 9.91 -3.13 -19.34
CA ASP A 151 10.31 -2.73 -20.70
C ASP A 151 11.06 -1.39 -20.75
N GLU A 152 10.79 -0.50 -19.79
CA GLU A 152 11.43 0.82 -19.70
C GLU A 152 12.92 0.70 -19.36
N ASN A 153 13.27 -0.27 -18.52
CA ASN A 153 14.64 -0.49 -18.06
C ASN A 153 15.34 -1.69 -18.73
N CYS A 154 14.61 -2.51 -19.48
CA CYS A 154 15.16 -3.69 -20.14
C CYS A 154 16.02 -3.32 -21.35
N ILE A 155 17.29 -3.70 -21.37
CA ILE A 155 18.20 -3.50 -22.51
C ILE A 155 18.00 -4.51 -23.65
N LYS A 156 17.01 -5.37 -23.58
CA LYS A 156 16.62 -6.37 -24.60
C LYS A 156 17.76 -7.32 -25.05
N CYS A 157 18.67 -7.64 -24.12
CA CYS A 157 19.81 -8.54 -24.39
C CYS A 157 19.40 -10.01 -24.61
N ARG A 158 18.15 -10.38 -24.31
CA ARG A 158 17.55 -11.73 -24.48
C ARG A 158 18.23 -12.85 -23.69
N LEU A 159 19.07 -12.56 -22.69
CA LEU A 159 19.65 -13.60 -21.84
C LEU A 159 18.56 -14.39 -21.10
N CYS A 160 17.58 -13.70 -20.51
CA CYS A 160 16.44 -14.33 -19.85
C CYS A 160 15.67 -15.29 -20.76
N GLN A 161 15.52 -14.96 -22.05
CA GLN A 161 14.87 -15.82 -23.04
C GLN A 161 15.66 -17.11 -23.30
N ARG A 162 17.00 -17.00 -23.44
CA ARG A 162 17.88 -18.18 -23.64
C ARG A 162 17.93 -19.09 -22.41
N MET A 163 17.84 -18.52 -21.21
CA MET A 163 17.91 -19.27 -19.95
C MET A 163 16.56 -19.88 -19.54
N CYS A 164 15.45 -19.44 -20.12
CA CYS A 164 14.12 -19.91 -19.75
C CYS A 164 13.83 -21.30 -20.32
N LYS A 165 13.99 -22.35 -19.50
CA LYS A 165 13.71 -23.74 -19.90
C LYS A 165 12.25 -23.97 -20.29
N ALA A 166 11.32 -23.20 -19.71
CA ALA A 166 9.88 -23.28 -20.01
C ALA A 166 9.49 -22.53 -21.30
N GLY A 167 10.42 -21.79 -21.92
CA GLY A 167 10.14 -21.02 -23.13
C GLY A 167 9.05 -19.96 -22.93
N SER A 168 8.96 -19.38 -21.74
CA SER A 168 7.89 -18.45 -21.40
C SER A 168 8.16 -16.99 -21.78
N ILE A 169 9.38 -16.64 -22.22
CA ILE A 169 9.73 -15.27 -22.57
C ILE A 169 9.33 -14.98 -24.02
N ASP A 170 8.52 -13.96 -24.20
CA ASP A 170 7.98 -13.52 -25.48
C ASP A 170 8.04 -12.00 -25.59
N TYR A 171 9.03 -11.48 -26.32
CA TYR A 171 9.22 -10.04 -26.55
C TYR A 171 8.24 -9.44 -27.57
N ASP A 172 7.47 -10.29 -28.28
CA ASP A 172 6.53 -9.85 -29.32
C ASP A 172 5.12 -9.63 -28.76
N GLN A 173 4.92 -9.84 -27.45
CA GLN A 173 3.65 -9.54 -26.78
C GLN A 173 3.25 -8.08 -26.99
N GLN A 174 1.97 -7.88 -27.36
CA GLN A 174 1.37 -6.56 -27.52
C GLN A 174 0.37 -6.29 -26.39
N PRO A 175 0.09 -5.02 -26.10
CA PRO A 175 -1.03 -4.66 -25.22
C PRO A 175 -2.35 -5.25 -25.75
N GLU A 176 -3.13 -5.82 -24.84
CA GLU A 176 -4.42 -6.44 -25.16
C GLU A 176 -5.55 -5.57 -24.60
N THR A 177 -6.58 -5.29 -25.41
CA THR A 177 -7.81 -4.65 -24.94
C THR A 177 -8.86 -5.72 -24.68
N ILE A 178 -9.36 -5.76 -23.44
CA ILE A 178 -10.40 -6.68 -23.01
C ILE A 178 -11.70 -5.89 -22.83
N ASP A 179 -12.75 -6.27 -23.56
CA ASP A 179 -14.08 -5.71 -23.40
C ASP A 179 -14.91 -6.59 -22.47
N LEU A 180 -15.41 -6.01 -21.38
CA LEU A 180 -16.24 -6.70 -20.40
C LEU A 180 -17.61 -6.02 -20.28
N SER A 181 -18.62 -6.84 -20.00
CA SER A 181 -19.94 -6.38 -19.53
C SER A 181 -20.11 -6.79 -18.08
N VAL A 182 -20.44 -5.85 -17.18
CA VAL A 182 -20.63 -6.10 -15.75
C VAL A 182 -21.84 -5.36 -15.21
N GLY A 183 -22.48 -5.91 -14.17
CA GLY A 183 -23.66 -5.29 -13.56
C GLY A 183 -23.31 -4.21 -12.54
N ALA A 184 -22.19 -4.36 -11.84
CA ALA A 184 -21.74 -3.41 -10.82
C ALA A 184 -20.21 -3.27 -10.81
N ILE A 185 -19.72 -2.21 -10.17
CA ILE A 185 -18.30 -1.91 -10.05
C ILE A 185 -17.97 -1.56 -8.58
N VAL A 186 -16.90 -2.13 -8.03
CA VAL A 186 -16.35 -1.77 -6.73
C VAL A 186 -14.95 -1.18 -6.91
N VAL A 187 -14.71 0.01 -6.36
CA VAL A 187 -13.42 0.71 -6.44
C VAL A 187 -12.68 0.59 -5.11
N ALA A 188 -11.45 0.06 -5.14
CA ALA A 188 -10.63 -0.24 -3.96
C ALA A 188 -9.14 0.10 -4.20
N THR A 189 -8.85 1.27 -4.75
CA THR A 189 -7.53 1.63 -5.28
C THR A 189 -6.51 2.07 -4.22
N GLY A 190 -6.91 2.21 -2.95
CA GLY A 190 -6.01 2.51 -1.84
C GLY A 190 -5.47 3.95 -1.83
N PHE A 191 -4.21 4.14 -1.42
CA PHE A 191 -3.58 5.44 -1.16
C PHE A 191 -2.12 5.47 -1.62
N GLU A 192 -1.53 6.68 -1.56
CA GLU A 192 -0.10 6.95 -1.68
C GLU A 192 0.42 7.68 -0.44
N LEU A 193 1.75 7.74 -0.27
CA LEU A 193 2.36 8.56 0.77
C LEU A 193 2.49 10.00 0.28
N PHE A 194 2.28 10.94 1.19
CA PHE A 194 2.65 12.34 0.98
C PHE A 194 4.15 12.43 0.71
N ASP A 195 4.56 13.27 -0.23
CA ASP A 195 5.98 13.45 -0.55
C ASP A 195 6.69 14.24 0.56
N ALA A 196 7.36 13.51 1.44
CA ALA A 196 8.06 14.10 2.58
C ALA A 196 9.23 15.00 2.18
N ARG A 197 9.71 14.97 0.92
CA ARG A 197 10.75 15.91 0.42
C ARG A 197 10.27 17.35 0.42
N THR A 198 8.96 17.57 0.35
CA THR A 198 8.36 18.90 0.44
C THR A 198 8.47 19.52 1.84
N ARG A 199 8.81 18.69 2.84
CA ARG A 199 9.08 19.10 4.23
C ARG A 199 10.60 19.08 4.46
N SER A 200 11.27 20.04 3.80
CA SER A 200 12.73 20.12 3.73
C SER A 200 13.41 20.23 5.09
N GLU A 201 12.71 20.72 6.11
CA GLU A 201 13.17 20.82 7.50
C GLU A 201 13.52 19.46 8.12
N TYR A 202 12.98 18.36 7.59
CA TYR A 202 13.27 17.01 8.10
C TYR A 202 14.39 16.29 7.34
N GLY A 203 14.87 16.85 6.22
CA GLY A 203 16.01 16.32 5.49
C GLY A 203 15.77 15.01 4.73
N TYR A 204 14.51 14.59 4.52
CA TYR A 204 14.19 13.41 3.73
C TYR A 204 14.64 13.55 2.27
N GLY A 205 15.29 12.51 1.75
CA GLY A 205 15.91 12.52 0.41
C GLY A 205 17.27 13.24 0.36
N LYS A 206 17.69 13.88 1.47
CA LYS A 206 19.01 14.50 1.63
C LYS A 206 19.89 13.71 2.59
N TYR A 207 19.33 13.26 3.71
CA TYR A 207 20.02 12.50 4.75
C TYR A 207 19.65 11.02 4.64
N GLN A 208 20.64 10.14 4.52
CA GLN A 208 20.40 8.70 4.29
C GLN A 208 19.66 8.01 5.44
N ASN A 209 19.84 8.51 6.67
CA ASN A 209 19.22 7.93 7.86
C ASN A 209 17.87 8.57 8.21
N VAL A 210 17.29 9.38 7.31
CA VAL A 210 15.91 9.90 7.41
C VAL A 210 15.04 9.14 6.43
N LEU A 211 14.10 8.35 6.95
CA LEU A 211 13.26 7.40 6.20
C LEU A 211 11.79 7.72 6.40
N THR A 212 10.95 7.31 5.47
CA THR A 212 9.50 7.21 5.70
C THR A 212 9.17 5.93 6.48
N SER A 213 8.03 5.90 7.15
CA SER A 213 7.57 4.70 7.87
C SER A 213 7.45 3.47 6.95
N LEU A 214 7.04 3.61 5.70
CA LEU A 214 6.93 2.47 4.79
C LEU A 214 8.31 1.95 4.34
N GLU A 215 9.30 2.83 4.15
CA GLU A 215 10.70 2.41 3.95
C GLU A 215 11.21 1.66 5.19
N PHE A 216 10.88 2.18 6.36
CA PHE A 216 11.27 1.55 7.63
C PHE A 216 10.62 0.18 7.83
N GLU A 217 9.35 0.00 7.47
CA GLU A 217 8.69 -1.32 7.42
C GLU A 217 9.46 -2.32 6.55
N ARG A 218 9.99 -1.86 5.41
CA ARG A 218 10.77 -2.73 4.53
C ARG A 218 12.11 -3.13 5.15
N LEU A 219 12.74 -2.27 5.94
CA LEU A 219 13.96 -2.63 6.69
C LEU A 219 13.67 -3.64 7.81
N LEU A 220 12.51 -3.56 8.48
CA LEU A 220 12.12 -4.50 9.54
C LEU A 220 11.70 -5.87 8.99
N SER A 221 11.26 -5.93 7.74
CA SER A 221 10.75 -7.17 7.15
C SER A 221 11.86 -8.13 6.77
N ALA A 222 11.69 -9.42 7.11
CA ALA A 222 12.61 -10.48 6.72
C ALA A 222 12.73 -10.65 5.18
N SER A 223 11.74 -10.20 4.41
CA SER A 223 11.78 -10.16 2.94
C SER A 223 12.28 -8.83 2.38
N GLY A 224 12.69 -7.91 3.23
CA GLY A 224 13.19 -6.59 2.84
C GLY A 224 14.68 -6.60 2.48
N PRO A 225 15.22 -5.43 2.10
CA PRO A 225 16.57 -5.31 1.52
C PRO A 225 17.69 -5.69 2.49
N THR A 226 17.44 -5.65 3.81
CA THR A 226 18.40 -6.02 4.86
C THR A 226 18.12 -7.39 5.46
N GLY A 227 17.16 -8.15 4.94
CA GLY A 227 16.75 -9.43 5.54
C GLY A 227 16.16 -9.30 6.95
N GLY A 228 15.59 -8.15 7.30
CA GLY A 228 15.03 -7.84 8.62
C GLY A 228 16.07 -7.36 9.64
N HIS A 229 17.34 -7.22 9.25
CA HIS A 229 18.36 -6.62 10.10
C HIS A 229 18.24 -5.11 10.12
N LEU A 230 17.98 -4.55 11.29
CA LEU A 230 17.85 -3.11 11.48
C LEU A 230 19.23 -2.45 11.48
N LEU A 231 19.55 -1.77 10.40
CA LEU A 231 20.85 -1.13 10.15
C LEU A 231 20.65 0.32 9.69
N ARG A 232 21.59 1.19 10.06
CA ARG A 232 21.70 2.53 9.50
C ARG A 232 22.09 2.42 8.01
N LEU A 233 21.45 3.17 7.15
CA LEU A 233 21.74 3.10 5.71
C LEU A 233 23.08 3.75 5.34
N SER A 234 23.54 4.74 6.14
CA SER A 234 24.79 5.47 5.85
C SER A 234 26.07 4.64 6.08
N ASP A 235 26.08 3.72 7.03
CA ASP A 235 27.29 3.04 7.47
C ASP A 235 27.10 1.58 7.93
N GLY A 236 25.87 1.06 7.88
CA GLY A 236 25.56 -0.33 8.26
C GLY A 236 25.63 -0.62 9.77
N ARG A 237 25.80 0.39 10.62
CA ARG A 237 25.82 0.19 12.09
C ARG A 237 24.42 -0.12 12.62
N ILE A 238 24.35 -0.89 13.69
CA ILE A 238 23.12 -1.12 14.44
C ILE A 238 22.73 0.17 15.18
N PRO A 239 21.51 0.72 14.96
CA PRO A 239 21.09 1.95 15.61
C PRO A 239 20.83 1.74 17.10
N ARG A 240 21.22 2.72 17.92
CA ARG A 240 20.96 2.76 19.36
C ARG A 240 19.79 3.65 19.73
N ARG A 241 19.42 4.58 18.84
CA ARG A 241 18.29 5.50 19.06
C ARG A 241 17.58 5.80 17.77
N ILE A 242 16.26 5.54 17.78
CA ILE A 242 15.38 5.79 16.65
C ILE A 242 14.26 6.72 17.09
N ALA A 243 13.95 7.71 16.24
CA ALA A 243 12.91 8.67 16.52
C ALA A 243 11.87 8.71 15.40
N PHE A 244 10.59 8.62 15.76
CA PHE A 244 9.46 8.79 14.85
C PHE A 244 8.95 10.22 14.93
N ILE A 245 8.71 10.86 13.78
CA ILE A 245 8.06 12.16 13.68
C ILE A 245 6.68 11.96 13.07
N GLN A 246 5.65 12.20 13.88
CA GLN A 246 4.24 12.05 13.48
C GLN A 246 3.75 13.23 12.64
N CYS A 247 2.66 13.00 11.90
CA CYS A 247 1.92 14.05 11.17
C CYS A 247 2.71 14.79 10.10
N VAL A 248 3.72 14.17 9.48
CA VAL A 248 4.50 14.80 8.40
C VAL A 248 3.59 15.04 7.18
N GLY A 249 3.27 16.30 6.90
CA GLY A 249 2.31 16.70 5.86
C GLY A 249 0.84 16.40 6.19
N SER A 250 0.51 15.89 7.38
CA SER A 250 -0.86 15.65 7.86
C SER A 250 -1.26 16.68 8.91
N ARG A 251 -2.54 17.02 9.03
CA ARG A 251 -3.07 18.02 9.98
C ARG A 251 -2.37 19.39 9.84
N SER A 252 -2.04 19.75 8.62
CA SER A 252 -1.28 20.96 8.28
C SER A 252 -2.05 21.81 7.30
N LEU A 253 -2.19 23.09 7.62
CA LEU A 253 -2.79 24.08 6.71
C LEU A 253 -1.76 24.68 5.72
N LYS A 254 -0.47 24.46 5.96
CA LYS A 254 0.62 24.96 5.11
C LYS A 254 1.46 23.80 4.60
N GLY A 255 1.45 23.55 3.30
CA GLY A 255 2.29 22.54 2.66
C GLY A 255 1.96 21.10 3.05
N GLY A 256 0.69 20.78 3.20
CA GLY A 256 0.20 19.44 3.54
C GLY A 256 -1.31 19.33 3.40
N VAL A 257 -1.90 18.32 4.05
CA VAL A 257 -3.35 18.10 4.12
C VAL A 257 -3.88 18.39 5.51
N SER A 258 -5.10 18.94 5.60
CA SER A 258 -5.68 19.35 6.88
C SER A 258 -6.23 18.18 7.71
N TYR A 259 -6.49 17.02 7.10
CA TYR A 259 -7.02 15.84 7.78
C TYR A 259 -5.94 14.98 8.47
N CYS A 260 -6.38 14.09 9.36
CA CYS A 260 -5.57 13.06 10.00
C CYS A 260 -5.62 11.77 9.17
N SER A 261 -4.49 11.13 8.96
CA SER A 261 -4.40 9.84 8.24
C SER A 261 -4.87 8.62 9.05
N SER A 262 -5.32 8.81 10.27
CA SER A 262 -5.91 7.83 11.21
C SER A 262 -5.02 6.68 11.68
N ALA A 263 -4.07 6.21 10.87
CA ALA A 263 -3.26 5.02 11.16
C ALA A 263 -1.88 5.31 11.78
N CYS A 264 -1.35 6.55 11.61
CA CYS A 264 0.06 6.86 11.88
C CYS A 264 0.49 6.62 13.34
N CYS A 265 -0.33 7.01 14.31
CA CYS A 265 0.01 6.85 15.73
C CYS A 265 0.16 5.38 16.11
N VAL A 266 -0.68 4.52 15.55
CA VAL A 266 -0.72 3.11 15.89
C VAL A 266 0.36 2.33 15.14
N TYR A 267 0.61 2.63 13.84
CA TYR A 267 1.69 1.93 13.15
C TYR A 267 3.07 2.33 13.69
N ALA A 268 3.30 3.59 14.05
CA ALA A 268 4.57 3.98 14.69
C ALA A 268 4.75 3.33 16.07
N THR A 269 3.66 3.14 16.83
CA THR A 269 3.68 2.34 18.06
C THR A 269 4.09 0.89 17.78
N LYS A 270 3.51 0.26 16.74
CA LYS A 270 3.83 -1.10 16.30
C LYS A 270 5.31 -1.20 15.87
N GLU A 271 5.79 -0.28 15.05
CA GLU A 271 7.19 -0.23 14.63
C GLU A 271 8.13 -0.05 15.83
N GLY A 272 7.74 0.78 16.80
CA GLY A 272 8.46 0.96 18.06
C GLY A 272 8.60 -0.33 18.88
N ILE A 273 7.53 -1.12 18.96
CA ILE A 273 7.55 -2.44 19.60
C ILE A 273 8.49 -3.39 18.84
N LEU A 274 8.40 -3.43 17.50
CA LEU A 274 9.26 -4.28 16.66
C LEU A 274 10.75 -3.95 16.81
N ILE A 275 11.10 -2.67 16.89
CA ILE A 275 12.48 -2.25 17.15
C ILE A 275 12.96 -2.85 18.47
N ARG A 276 12.17 -2.72 19.53
CA ARG A 276 12.52 -3.22 20.87
C ARG A 276 12.53 -4.76 20.92
N GLU A 277 11.69 -5.42 20.14
CA GLU A 277 11.71 -6.88 19.97
C GLU A 277 13.01 -7.36 19.32
N HIS A 278 13.45 -6.70 18.25
CA HIS A 278 14.67 -7.06 17.51
C HIS A 278 15.96 -6.58 18.20
N ASN A 279 15.93 -5.42 18.85
CA ASN A 279 17.05 -4.81 19.52
C ASN A 279 16.61 -4.18 20.86
N PRO A 280 16.66 -4.94 21.96
CA PRO A 280 16.26 -4.48 23.29
C PRO A 280 17.04 -3.27 23.82
N GLU A 281 18.26 -3.03 23.32
CA GLU A 281 19.10 -1.89 23.73
C GLU A 281 18.76 -0.59 22.97
N CYS A 282 17.97 -0.66 21.91
CA CYS A 282 17.62 0.52 21.11
C CYS A 282 16.57 1.37 21.82
N GLU A 283 16.87 2.63 22.06
CA GLU A 283 15.90 3.61 22.56
C GLU A 283 14.97 4.06 21.43
N VAL A 284 13.67 4.05 21.69
CA VAL A 284 12.64 4.47 20.71
C VAL A 284 11.89 5.67 21.23
N TYR A 285 11.80 6.71 20.41
CA TYR A 285 11.08 7.94 20.71
C TYR A 285 10.03 8.19 19.64
N VAL A 286 8.83 8.60 20.07
CA VAL A 286 7.72 9.00 19.17
C VAL A 286 7.35 10.45 19.48
N PHE A 287 7.71 11.34 18.56
CA PHE A 287 7.27 12.74 18.61
C PHE A 287 5.87 12.86 18.06
N TYR A 288 4.96 13.44 18.86
CA TYR A 288 3.55 13.54 18.52
C TYR A 288 2.93 14.86 19.00
N ASN A 289 1.88 15.30 18.31
CA ASN A 289 1.04 16.42 18.75
C ASN A 289 -0.11 15.91 19.63
N ASP A 290 -0.93 14.99 19.06
CA ASP A 290 -1.98 14.23 19.77
C ASP A 290 -1.91 12.77 19.31
N LEU A 291 -2.04 11.83 20.24
CA LEU A 291 -2.19 10.41 19.90
C LEU A 291 -3.65 10.14 19.53
N LYS A 292 -3.86 9.77 18.25
CA LYS A 292 -5.15 9.33 17.73
C LYS A 292 -5.21 7.81 17.81
N VAL A 293 -5.76 7.31 18.91
CA VAL A 293 -5.86 5.88 19.24
C VAL A 293 -7.31 5.60 19.58
N PHE A 294 -8.08 5.16 18.61
CA PHE A 294 -9.48 4.87 18.80
C PHE A 294 -9.81 3.46 18.30
N GLY A 295 -10.78 2.84 18.92
CA GLY A 295 -11.13 1.44 18.77
C GLY A 295 -10.78 0.62 20.00
N LYS A 296 -11.47 -0.51 20.16
CA LYS A 296 -11.29 -1.40 21.31
C LYS A 296 -9.89 -2.04 21.26
N GLY A 297 -9.14 -1.92 22.37
CA GLY A 297 -7.80 -2.52 22.51
C GLY A 297 -6.64 -1.64 22.00
N PHE A 298 -6.91 -0.51 21.31
CA PHE A 298 -5.85 0.32 20.75
C PHE A 298 -5.12 1.17 21.79
N GLN A 299 -5.85 1.68 22.79
CA GLN A 299 -5.23 2.41 23.89
C GLN A 299 -4.35 1.49 24.76
N GLU A 300 -4.83 0.28 25.02
CA GLU A 300 -4.08 -0.77 25.72
C GLU A 300 -2.80 -1.15 24.95
N PHE A 301 -2.86 -1.16 23.62
CA PHE A 301 -1.70 -1.41 22.76
C PHE A 301 -0.62 -0.31 22.93
N VAL A 302 -1.01 0.96 22.97
CA VAL A 302 -0.08 2.07 23.23
C VAL A 302 0.45 2.03 24.66
N ASN A 303 -0.38 1.72 25.66
CA ASN A 303 0.06 1.58 27.04
C ASN A 303 1.09 0.45 27.17
N ARG A 304 0.85 -0.70 26.56
CA ARG A 304 1.80 -1.81 26.49
C ARG A 304 3.13 -1.40 25.87
N ALA A 305 3.10 -0.63 24.78
CA ALA A 305 4.33 -0.13 24.16
C ALA A 305 5.17 0.75 25.12
N LYS A 306 4.51 1.56 25.94
CA LYS A 306 5.17 2.39 26.98
C LYS A 306 5.70 1.56 28.12
N ASP A 307 4.86 0.72 28.71
CA ASP A 307 5.07 0.12 30.02
C ASP A 307 5.94 -1.17 29.90
N GLU A 308 5.74 -1.97 28.87
CA GLU A 308 6.45 -3.24 28.66
C GLU A 308 7.65 -3.10 27.72
N TRP A 309 7.54 -2.27 26.68
CA TRP A 309 8.58 -2.13 25.65
C TRP A 309 9.43 -0.87 25.78
N GLY A 310 9.08 0.03 26.69
CA GLY A 310 9.84 1.24 26.98
C GLY A 310 9.87 2.25 25.83
N VAL A 311 8.86 2.26 24.95
CA VAL A 311 8.70 3.27 23.90
C VAL A 311 8.38 4.61 24.54
N LYS A 312 9.19 5.62 24.26
CA LYS A 312 9.09 6.96 24.86
C LYS A 312 8.29 7.89 23.95
N TYR A 313 7.23 8.49 24.47
CA TYR A 313 6.37 9.42 23.74
C TYR A 313 6.69 10.85 24.16
N VAL A 314 7.07 11.70 23.20
CA VAL A 314 7.42 13.11 23.42
C VAL A 314 6.34 13.98 22.78
N ARG A 315 5.59 14.72 23.59
CA ARG A 315 4.56 15.63 23.08
C ARG A 315 5.20 16.91 22.56
N ALA A 316 5.70 16.85 21.36
CA ALA A 316 6.32 17.95 20.63
C ALA A 316 6.24 17.69 19.13
N LEU A 317 6.24 18.75 18.34
CA LEU A 317 6.45 18.65 16.90
C LEU A 317 7.87 19.19 16.60
N PRO A 318 8.80 18.36 16.11
CA PRO A 318 10.15 18.81 15.76
C PRO A 318 10.11 19.93 14.72
N GLY A 319 10.96 20.94 14.91
CA GLY A 319 11.13 22.05 13.98
C GLY A 319 12.06 21.70 12.84
N GLU A 320 13.13 20.96 13.13
CA GLU A 320 14.09 20.53 12.11
C GLU A 320 14.90 19.29 12.54
N VAL A 321 15.46 18.63 11.53
CA VAL A 321 16.45 17.56 11.67
C VAL A 321 17.72 18.00 10.95
N VAL A 322 18.87 17.89 11.64
CA VAL A 322 20.19 18.28 11.10
C VAL A 322 21.13 17.08 11.20
N GLU A 323 21.81 16.77 10.10
CA GLU A 323 22.81 15.69 10.05
C GLU A 323 24.21 16.24 10.33
N ASP A 324 24.98 15.55 11.17
CA ASP A 324 26.42 15.72 11.26
C ASP A 324 27.08 15.08 10.02
N PRO A 325 27.70 15.86 9.14
CA PRO A 325 28.24 15.35 7.87
C PRO A 325 29.44 14.40 8.06
N LYS A 326 30.02 14.33 9.27
CA LYS A 326 31.16 13.45 9.55
C LYS A 326 30.71 12.07 10.05
N THR A 327 29.65 12.03 10.82
CA THR A 327 29.19 10.80 11.51
C THR A 327 27.87 10.25 10.94
N GLY A 328 27.12 11.08 10.19
CA GLY A 328 25.76 10.75 9.73
C GLY A 328 24.74 10.70 10.88
N ASP A 329 25.11 11.14 12.09
CA ASP A 329 24.21 11.22 13.23
C ASP A 329 23.23 12.39 13.04
N LEU A 330 21.99 12.17 13.43
CA LEU A 330 20.91 13.15 13.29
C LEU A 330 20.66 13.87 14.61
N THR A 331 20.48 15.18 14.57
CA THR A 331 20.04 16.00 15.71
C THR A 331 18.65 16.53 15.40
N ILE A 332 17.70 16.21 16.27
CA ILE A 332 16.30 16.64 16.17
C ILE A 332 16.10 17.82 17.11
N TRP A 333 15.73 18.98 16.58
CA TRP A 333 15.39 20.17 17.36
C TRP A 333 13.89 20.28 17.55
N TYR A 334 13.45 20.49 18.79
CA TYR A 334 12.03 20.59 19.13
C TYR A 334 11.80 21.54 20.30
N GLU A 335 10.60 22.08 20.37
CA GLU A 335 10.15 22.84 21.53
C GLU A 335 9.47 21.89 22.53
N ASP A 336 10.00 21.88 23.76
CA ASP A 336 9.29 21.25 24.88
C ASP A 336 8.21 22.20 25.36
N THR A 337 6.97 21.90 24.98
CA THR A 337 5.81 22.74 25.29
C THR A 337 5.42 22.75 26.78
N THR A 338 5.99 21.85 27.58
CA THR A 338 5.76 21.80 29.03
C THR A 338 6.69 22.78 29.75
N GLU A 339 7.93 22.87 29.29
CA GLU A 339 8.95 23.71 29.89
C GLU A 339 9.18 25.05 29.17
N ASN A 340 8.54 25.23 27.97
CA ASN A 340 8.74 26.37 27.08
C ASN A 340 10.21 26.64 26.71
N VAL A 341 10.96 25.56 26.46
CA VAL A 341 12.39 25.64 26.08
C VAL A 341 12.65 24.81 24.81
N THR A 342 13.57 25.32 23.99
CA THR A 342 14.07 24.54 22.87
C THR A 342 15.02 23.48 23.36
N LYS A 343 14.77 22.23 22.99
CA LYS A 343 15.59 21.06 23.27
C LYS A 343 16.08 20.43 22.00
N ASN A 344 17.09 19.61 22.11
CA ASN A 344 17.51 18.74 21.02
C ASN A 344 17.78 17.31 21.51
N MET A 345 17.73 16.39 20.56
CA MET A 345 18.02 14.99 20.80
C MET A 345 18.79 14.41 19.61
N LYS A 346 19.81 13.61 19.89
CA LYS A 346 20.50 12.83 18.86
C LYS A 346 19.73 11.55 18.54
N ALA A 347 19.71 11.18 17.28
CA ALA A 347 19.14 9.92 16.80
C ALA A 347 20.03 9.31 15.72
N ASP A 348 20.06 7.99 15.62
CA ASP A 348 20.75 7.25 14.57
C ASP A 348 19.90 7.15 13.30
N ILE A 349 18.58 7.02 13.48
CA ILE A 349 17.58 6.98 12.40
C ILE A 349 16.40 7.87 12.81
N VAL A 350 15.89 8.63 11.85
CA VAL A 350 14.63 9.37 11.98
C VAL A 350 13.61 8.77 11.00
N VAL A 351 12.46 8.37 11.53
CA VAL A 351 11.35 7.81 10.75
C VAL A 351 10.25 8.85 10.66
N LEU A 352 9.99 9.31 9.47
CA LEU A 352 8.89 10.22 9.18
C LEU A 352 7.60 9.43 9.01
N CYS A 353 6.51 9.86 9.62
CA CYS A 353 5.18 9.32 9.45
C CYS A 353 4.36 10.23 8.49
N PRO A 354 4.51 10.05 7.15
CA PRO A 354 3.88 10.92 6.17
C PRO A 354 2.36 10.78 6.18
N ALA A 355 1.67 11.83 5.76
CA ALA A 355 0.25 11.74 5.46
C ALA A 355 0.00 10.65 4.41
N LEU A 356 -1.11 9.94 4.57
CA LEU A 356 -1.61 9.01 3.57
C LEU A 356 -2.62 9.78 2.71
N VAL A 357 -2.31 9.90 1.41
CA VAL A 357 -3.05 10.76 0.48
C VAL A 357 -3.69 9.95 -0.64
N PRO A 358 -4.72 10.47 -1.32
CA PRO A 358 -5.28 9.83 -2.51
C PRO A 358 -4.19 9.61 -3.55
N ARG A 359 -4.31 8.52 -4.32
CA ARG A 359 -3.39 8.30 -5.44
C ARG A 359 -3.53 9.41 -6.49
N VAL A 360 -2.45 9.81 -7.10
CA VAL A 360 -2.46 10.76 -8.23
C VAL A 360 -3.39 10.29 -9.34
N ALA A 361 -3.39 8.99 -9.64
CA ALA A 361 -4.25 8.37 -10.63
C ALA A 361 -5.75 8.34 -10.25
N SER A 362 -6.14 8.68 -9.01
CA SER A 362 -7.55 8.71 -8.60
C SER A 362 -8.38 9.72 -9.40
N LYS A 363 -7.79 10.85 -9.79
CA LYS A 363 -8.47 11.88 -10.59
C LYS A 363 -8.81 11.37 -12.00
N GLU A 364 -7.87 10.69 -12.66
CA GLU A 364 -8.10 10.09 -13.98
C GLU A 364 -9.19 9.01 -13.90
N LEU A 365 -9.05 8.10 -12.92
CA LEU A 365 -10.01 7.03 -12.72
C LEU A 365 -11.42 7.55 -12.38
N ALA A 366 -11.52 8.58 -11.53
CA ALA A 366 -12.79 9.24 -11.24
C ALA A 366 -13.44 9.80 -12.51
N GLY A 367 -12.65 10.43 -13.40
CA GLY A 367 -13.13 10.90 -14.70
C GLY A 367 -13.65 9.77 -15.59
N ILE A 368 -12.93 8.64 -15.68
CA ILE A 368 -13.36 7.44 -16.44
C ILE A 368 -14.65 6.85 -15.87
N LEU A 369 -14.78 6.82 -14.55
CA LEU A 369 -15.93 6.26 -13.85
C LEU A 369 -17.09 7.25 -13.70
N GLY A 370 -16.91 8.54 -13.97
CA GLY A 370 -17.90 9.59 -13.73
C GLY A 370 -18.20 9.79 -12.24
N LEU A 371 -17.18 9.65 -11.38
CA LEU A 371 -17.29 9.81 -9.95
C LEU A 371 -16.85 11.19 -9.48
N GLU A 372 -17.49 11.66 -8.41
CA GLU A 372 -17.04 12.87 -7.69
C GLU A 372 -15.90 12.54 -6.74
N LEU A 373 -14.99 13.51 -6.57
CA LEU A 373 -13.97 13.52 -5.53
C LEU A 373 -14.36 14.53 -4.46
N ASP A 374 -13.91 14.29 -3.25
CA ASP A 374 -13.98 15.28 -2.17
C ASP A 374 -12.91 16.38 -2.34
N GLU A 375 -12.89 17.33 -1.43
CA GLU A 375 -11.93 18.45 -1.42
C GLU A 375 -10.46 18.01 -1.30
N PHE A 376 -10.21 16.78 -0.84
CA PHE A 376 -8.88 16.19 -0.68
C PHE A 376 -8.48 15.28 -1.83
N GLY A 377 -9.41 14.96 -2.74
CA GLY A 377 -9.19 14.07 -3.89
C GLY A 377 -9.51 12.59 -3.62
N PHE A 378 -10.14 12.26 -2.48
CA PHE A 378 -10.71 10.93 -2.26
C PHE A 378 -12.02 10.73 -3.04
N MET A 379 -12.32 9.47 -3.37
CA MET A 379 -13.60 9.11 -3.98
C MET A 379 -14.74 9.43 -2.99
N LYS A 380 -15.65 10.30 -3.41
CA LYS A 380 -16.72 10.81 -2.54
C LYS A 380 -17.85 9.80 -2.41
N SER A 381 -18.22 9.46 -1.17
CA SER A 381 -19.45 8.72 -0.91
C SER A 381 -20.69 9.60 -1.12
N LYS A 382 -21.81 8.99 -1.51
CA LYS A 382 -23.08 9.68 -1.70
C LYS A 382 -23.56 10.36 -0.42
N ASP A 383 -23.44 9.66 0.69
CA ASP A 383 -23.71 10.16 2.04
C ASP A 383 -22.81 9.39 3.02
N PRO A 384 -21.99 10.08 3.84
CA PRO A 384 -21.04 9.42 4.73
C PRO A 384 -21.71 8.63 5.88
N LEU A 385 -22.96 8.92 6.22
CA LEU A 385 -23.71 8.26 7.30
C LEU A 385 -24.67 7.18 6.79
N PHE A 386 -25.47 7.49 5.79
CA PHE A 386 -26.57 6.62 5.33
C PHE A 386 -26.21 5.81 4.09
N ALA A 387 -25.23 6.24 3.31
CA ALA A 387 -24.77 5.57 2.09
C ALA A 387 -23.25 5.65 1.94
N PRO A 388 -22.47 5.14 2.94
CA PRO A 388 -21.02 5.37 3.04
C PRO A 388 -20.17 4.67 1.97
N VAL A 389 -20.73 3.71 1.26
CA VAL A 389 -20.07 2.97 0.17
C VAL A 389 -20.65 3.28 -1.21
N ASP A 390 -21.82 3.90 -1.26
CA ASP A 390 -22.45 4.31 -2.52
C ASP A 390 -21.77 5.58 -3.06
N THR A 391 -21.82 5.77 -4.38
CA THR A 391 -21.28 6.96 -5.04
C THR A 391 -22.41 7.81 -5.69
N ASN A 392 -22.03 8.94 -6.27
CA ASN A 392 -22.95 9.73 -7.11
C ASN A 392 -23.45 8.97 -8.35
N ARG A 393 -22.78 7.86 -8.75
CA ARG A 393 -23.17 7.02 -9.89
C ARG A 393 -23.70 5.67 -9.41
N PRO A 394 -25.02 5.41 -9.52
CA PRO A 394 -25.61 4.15 -9.11
C PRO A 394 -24.92 2.93 -9.75
N GLY A 395 -24.74 1.85 -8.97
CA GLY A 395 -24.06 0.63 -9.40
C GLY A 395 -22.53 0.69 -9.29
N ILE A 396 -21.96 1.83 -8.87
CA ILE A 396 -20.53 1.96 -8.57
C ILE A 396 -20.37 2.23 -7.07
N TYR A 397 -19.57 1.42 -6.42
CA TYR A 397 -19.33 1.43 -4.98
C TYR A 397 -17.85 1.63 -4.68
N ILE A 398 -17.53 2.16 -3.50
CA ILE A 398 -16.18 2.47 -3.07
C ILE A 398 -15.87 1.82 -1.72
N CYS A 399 -14.64 1.34 -1.52
CA CYS A 399 -14.20 0.82 -0.24
C CYS A 399 -12.70 1.00 0.00
N GLY A 400 -12.33 0.92 1.27
CA GLY A 400 -10.96 1.08 1.71
C GLY A 400 -10.48 2.52 1.60
N TYR A 401 -9.17 2.70 1.63
CA TYR A 401 -8.54 4.01 1.77
C TYR A 401 -8.82 4.97 0.59
N CYS A 402 -9.26 4.50 -0.57
CA CYS A 402 -9.61 5.40 -1.68
C CYS A 402 -10.83 6.30 -1.38
N GLN A 403 -11.64 5.96 -0.38
CA GLN A 403 -12.77 6.75 0.11
C GLN A 403 -12.35 7.73 1.21
N GLY A 404 -11.30 7.42 1.95
CA GLY A 404 -10.80 8.25 3.05
C GLY A 404 -9.94 7.47 4.04
N PRO A 405 -9.30 8.17 4.98
CA PRO A 405 -8.44 7.58 6.00
C PRO A 405 -9.13 6.49 6.83
N LYS A 406 -8.53 5.31 6.89
CA LYS A 406 -8.95 4.16 7.68
C LYS A 406 -7.84 3.11 7.82
N ASP A 407 -7.98 2.22 8.79
CA ASP A 407 -7.08 1.10 8.99
C ASP A 407 -7.46 -0.15 8.14
N ILE A 408 -6.75 -1.26 8.35
CA ILE A 408 -7.00 -2.52 7.63
C ILE A 408 -8.35 -3.13 8.03
N PRO A 409 -8.70 -3.31 9.33
CA PRO A 409 -10.01 -3.79 9.76
C PRO A 409 -11.18 -2.98 9.20
N GLU A 410 -11.11 -1.66 9.27
CA GLU A 410 -12.13 -0.77 8.70
C GLU A 410 -12.25 -0.91 7.19
N SER A 411 -11.11 -1.04 6.49
CA SER A 411 -11.07 -1.27 5.04
C SER A 411 -11.73 -2.60 4.65
N VAL A 412 -11.51 -3.66 5.42
CA VAL A 412 -12.11 -4.99 5.22
C VAL A 412 -13.62 -4.94 5.47
N ALA A 413 -14.05 -4.32 6.57
CA ALA A 413 -15.48 -4.17 6.89
C ALA A 413 -16.22 -3.38 5.81
N GLN A 414 -15.64 -2.27 5.33
CA GLN A 414 -16.22 -1.47 4.28
C GLN A 414 -16.25 -2.22 2.93
N ALA A 415 -15.24 -3.05 2.65
CA ALA A 415 -15.21 -3.89 1.46
C ALA A 415 -16.37 -4.88 1.42
N SER A 416 -16.68 -5.52 2.56
CA SER A 416 -17.84 -6.41 2.70
C SER A 416 -19.17 -5.65 2.52
N GLY A 417 -19.26 -4.43 3.05
CA GLY A 417 -20.41 -3.54 2.82
C GLY A 417 -20.59 -3.19 1.34
N SER A 418 -19.51 -2.84 0.64
CA SER A 418 -19.55 -2.53 -0.80
C SER A 418 -19.90 -3.76 -1.63
N ALA A 419 -19.41 -4.94 -1.26
CA ALA A 419 -19.77 -6.20 -1.91
C ALA A 419 -21.26 -6.51 -1.75
N ALA A 420 -21.81 -6.30 -0.55
CA ALA A 420 -23.25 -6.49 -0.31
C ALA A 420 -24.10 -5.56 -1.19
N ARG A 421 -23.75 -4.26 -1.25
CA ARG A 421 -24.45 -3.29 -2.10
C ARG A 421 -24.32 -3.60 -3.60
N ALA A 422 -23.13 -4.05 -4.05
CA ALA A 422 -22.95 -4.45 -5.44
C ALA A 422 -23.79 -5.68 -5.82
N ALA A 423 -23.93 -6.62 -4.88
CA ALA A 423 -24.77 -7.80 -5.06
C ALA A 423 -26.27 -7.46 -5.20
N GLU A 424 -26.79 -6.50 -4.43
CA GLU A 424 -28.19 -6.06 -4.50
C GLU A 424 -28.59 -5.60 -5.91
N VAL A 425 -27.71 -4.81 -6.57
CA VAL A 425 -27.99 -4.32 -7.94
C VAL A 425 -28.24 -5.47 -8.93
N ILE A 426 -27.53 -6.57 -8.74
CA ILE A 426 -27.61 -7.72 -9.63
C ILE A 426 -28.86 -8.55 -9.33
N ILE A 427 -29.22 -8.72 -8.05
CA ILE A 427 -30.37 -9.49 -7.61
C ILE A 427 -31.68 -8.77 -8.02
N VAL A 428 -31.82 -7.48 -7.70
CA VAL A 428 -33.00 -6.67 -8.00
C VAL A 428 -33.25 -6.51 -9.52
N ALA A 429 -32.20 -6.55 -10.33
CA ALA A 429 -32.32 -6.47 -11.76
C ALA A 429 -32.70 -7.82 -12.44
N THR A 430 -32.74 -8.92 -11.66
CA THR A 430 -33.15 -10.26 -12.13
C THR A 430 -34.60 -10.62 -11.74
N ASP A 431 -35.20 -9.90 -10.80
CA ASP A 431 -36.62 -9.94 -10.44
C ASP A 431 -37.41 -8.91 -11.29
#